data_2337cba5ddcea2d876ee83be26467fd9
#
_entry.id   2337cba5ddcea2d876ee83be26467fd9
#
_cell.length_a   1.000
_cell.length_b   1.000
_cell.length_c   1.000
_cell.angle_alpha   90.00
_cell.angle_beta   90.00
_cell.angle_gamma   90.00
#
_symmetry.space_group_name_H-M   'P 1'
#
loop_
_entity.id
_entity.type
_entity.pdbx_description
1 polymer ?
#
loop_
_entity_poly.entity_id
_entity_poly.type
_entity_poly.pdbx_seq_one_letter_code
_entity_poly.pdbx_strand_id
1 'polypeptide(L)'
;MRAWANRLPGLVGPCLAILFMLAPAGVRAQGGPPLITDDPDTPGPGYWEINLSGLFEKNRLERRFETPRLDVNYGVGRRIQLKYEIPWLEVRPPGQPTRSGAGNSVTGVKWRFLGAEGKRVAWSVYPQLEFNTDHRSVDKGLVEPGRQLLLPTEITLEVRHVEINGEVGRNLVEHGPDGWVYGISTEANVTRRLELLAELHGERRESEPAELIVNVGGRQKLTHQLILMLALGRAVHGVPDERPRLLLYAGLQLNLPGFYRFDHPDGR
;
A
#
# COMPACT_ATOMS: atom_id res chain seq x y z
N MET A 1 26.41 46.86 13.64
CA MET A 1 25.81 46.23 14.83
C MET A 1 25.37 44.83 14.45
N ARG A 2 25.70 43.87 15.28
CA ARG A 2 25.88 42.44 14.91
C ARG A 2 24.56 41.67 14.79
N ALA A 3 24.45 40.86 13.69
CA ALA A 3 23.45 39.87 13.49
C ALA A 3 23.67 38.69 14.44
N TRP A 4 22.59 38.21 15.05
CA TRP A 4 22.55 36.90 15.73
C TRP A 4 21.71 35.94 14.91
N ALA A 5 22.37 35.00 14.23
CA ALA A 5 21.78 33.84 13.62
C ALA A 5 21.85 32.69 14.63
N ASN A 6 20.76 32.36 15.27
CA ASN A 6 20.63 31.13 16.04
C ASN A 6 20.26 29.97 15.11
N ARG A 7 21.23 29.10 14.89
CA ARG A 7 21.02 27.75 14.31
C ARG A 7 20.55 26.85 15.44
N LEU A 8 19.38 26.24 15.28
CA LEU A 8 18.98 25.08 16.04
C LEU A 8 19.45 23.83 15.26
N PRO A 9 20.36 23.03 15.78
CA PRO A 9 20.73 21.76 15.15
C PRO A 9 19.74 20.68 15.52
N GLY A 10 19.44 19.86 14.52
CA GLY A 10 18.50 18.76 14.50
C GLY A 10 18.60 17.76 15.65
N LEU A 11 17.51 17.67 16.36
CA LEU A 11 17.21 16.63 17.36
C LEU A 11 16.33 15.50 16.82
N VAL A 12 16.06 15.48 15.51
CA VAL A 12 15.18 14.47 14.89
C VAL A 12 15.94 13.20 14.49
N GLY A 13 17.26 13.29 14.29
CA GLY A 13 18.07 12.15 13.87
C GLY A 13 18.27 11.03 14.92
N PRO A 14 18.51 11.34 16.19
CA PRO A 14 18.79 10.30 17.18
C PRO A 14 17.54 9.56 17.69
N CYS A 15 16.34 10.14 17.62
CA CYS A 15 15.13 9.46 18.10
C CYS A 15 14.68 8.32 17.18
N LEU A 16 14.92 8.40 15.89
CA LEU A 16 14.59 7.31 14.97
C LEU A 16 15.54 6.11 15.11
N ALA A 17 16.81 6.36 15.46
CA ALA A 17 17.84 5.31 15.61
C ALA A 17 17.67 4.48 16.89
N ILE A 18 17.06 5.01 17.95
CA ILE A 18 16.89 4.33 19.25
C ILE A 18 15.71 3.35 19.22
N LEU A 19 14.69 3.56 18.37
CA LEU A 19 13.52 2.69 18.26
C LEU A 19 13.85 1.32 17.64
N PHE A 20 14.94 1.21 16.90
CA PHE A 20 15.34 -0.01 16.18
C PHE A 20 16.12 -1.04 17.01
N MET A 21 16.45 -0.78 18.28
CA MET A 21 17.33 -1.68 19.05
C MET A 21 16.61 -2.72 19.94
N LEU A 22 15.28 -2.78 19.97
CA LEU A 22 14.54 -3.59 20.96
C LEU A 22 13.60 -4.66 20.36
N ALA A 23 13.73 -5.06 19.11
CA ALA A 23 12.83 -6.02 18.49
C ALA A 23 13.19 -7.48 18.87
N PRO A 24 12.28 -8.28 19.44
CA PRO A 24 12.48 -9.70 19.66
C PRO A 24 12.42 -10.47 18.33
N ALA A 25 13.36 -11.39 18.14
CA ALA A 25 13.39 -12.26 16.97
C ALA A 25 12.11 -13.10 16.81
N GLY A 26 11.52 -13.13 15.61
CA GLY A 26 10.60 -14.20 15.24
C GLY A 26 9.18 -13.84 14.81
N VAL A 27 8.86 -12.56 14.52
CA VAL A 27 7.60 -12.20 13.86
C VAL A 27 7.97 -11.45 12.57
N ARG A 28 7.42 -11.89 11.44
CA ARG A 28 7.72 -11.33 10.13
C ARG A 28 6.80 -10.18 9.82
N ALA A 29 7.33 -9.21 9.12
CA ALA A 29 6.64 -8.12 8.49
C ALA A 29 6.04 -8.60 7.16
N GLN A 30 4.97 -8.01 6.73
CA GLN A 30 4.29 -8.26 5.46
C GLN A 30 3.96 -6.90 4.84
N GLY A 31 4.40 -6.63 3.59
CA GLY A 31 4.14 -5.38 2.87
C GLY A 31 2.67 -5.17 2.48
N GLY A 32 2.40 -4.15 1.65
CA GLY A 32 1.05 -3.76 1.27
C GLY A 32 0.30 -2.98 2.36
N PRO A 33 -1.05 -3.05 2.45
CA PRO A 33 -1.80 -2.22 3.39
C PRO A 33 -1.29 -2.28 4.83
N PRO A 34 -1.20 -1.15 5.52
CA PRO A 34 -1.76 0.17 5.22
C PRO A 34 -0.88 1.12 4.38
N LEU A 35 0.23 0.66 3.84
CA LEU A 35 1.11 1.41 2.94
C LEU A 35 0.64 1.31 1.49
N ILE A 36 1.21 2.15 0.61
CA ILE A 36 0.96 2.11 -0.84
C ILE A 36 1.95 1.15 -1.51
N THR A 37 3.22 1.20 -1.11
CA THR A 37 4.28 0.31 -1.59
C THR A 37 4.01 -1.13 -1.16
N ASP A 38 4.01 -2.05 -2.11
CA ASP A 38 3.75 -3.47 -1.88
C ASP A 38 5.07 -4.27 -1.74
N ASP A 39 4.96 -5.54 -1.39
CA ASP A 39 6.06 -6.47 -1.18
C ASP A 39 5.87 -7.79 -1.97
N PRO A 40 6.89 -8.64 -2.08
CA PRO A 40 6.78 -9.94 -2.74
C PRO A 40 5.98 -11.00 -2.00
N ASP A 41 5.52 -10.79 -0.78
CA ASP A 41 4.86 -11.83 -0.02
C ASP A 41 3.45 -12.13 -0.55
N THR A 42 2.97 -13.33 -0.25
CA THR A 42 1.68 -13.85 -0.70
C THR A 42 0.97 -14.52 0.48
N PRO A 43 -0.36 -14.57 0.51
CA PRO A 43 -1.13 -15.14 1.63
C PRO A 43 -0.81 -16.60 1.97
N GLY A 44 -0.01 -17.28 1.14
CA GLY A 44 0.31 -18.69 1.32
C GLY A 44 -0.74 -19.62 0.69
N PRO A 45 -0.44 -20.95 0.62
CA PRO A 45 -1.23 -21.88 -0.18
C PRO A 45 -2.66 -22.05 0.36
N GLY A 46 -3.65 -21.61 -0.42
CA GLY A 46 -5.07 -21.76 -0.10
C GLY A 46 -5.57 -20.80 0.99
N TYR A 47 -4.78 -19.79 1.39
CA TYR A 47 -5.24 -18.78 2.34
C TYR A 47 -5.86 -17.59 1.64
N TRP A 48 -6.85 -17.02 2.30
CA TRP A 48 -7.46 -15.75 1.95
C TRP A 48 -6.92 -14.68 2.89
N GLU A 49 -6.56 -13.54 2.33
CA GLU A 49 -6.35 -12.30 3.02
C GLU A 49 -7.41 -11.31 2.56
N ILE A 50 -8.25 -10.86 3.47
CA ILE A 50 -9.35 -9.96 3.20
C ILE A 50 -9.15 -8.68 3.98
N ASN A 51 -8.96 -7.57 3.28
CA ASN A 51 -8.79 -6.24 3.85
C ASN A 51 -10.09 -5.44 3.67
N LEU A 52 -10.70 -5.04 4.79
CA LEU A 52 -11.81 -4.10 4.81
C LEU A 52 -11.34 -2.79 5.42
N SER A 53 -11.30 -1.73 4.63
CA SER A 53 -10.67 -0.49 5.04
C SER A 53 -11.43 0.75 4.62
N GLY A 54 -10.96 1.89 5.13
CA GLY A 54 -11.28 3.22 4.67
C GLY A 54 -10.01 4.02 4.45
N LEU A 55 -9.96 4.73 3.33
CA LEU A 55 -8.94 5.71 3.01
C LEU A 55 -9.60 7.10 2.99
N PHE A 56 -8.95 8.06 3.63
CA PHE A 56 -9.32 9.47 3.56
C PHE A 56 -8.15 10.27 3.00
N GLU A 57 -8.44 11.03 1.97
CA GLU A 57 -7.52 11.97 1.37
C GLU A 57 -8.08 13.39 1.43
N LYS A 58 -7.21 14.34 1.72
CA LYS A 58 -7.52 15.77 1.68
C LYS A 58 -6.43 16.52 0.93
N ASN A 59 -6.82 17.21 -0.12
CA ASN A 59 -5.99 18.21 -0.80
C ASN A 59 -6.65 19.61 -0.71
N ARG A 60 -6.27 20.56 -1.57
CA ARG A 60 -6.90 21.89 -1.59
C ARG A 60 -8.22 21.92 -2.32
N LEU A 61 -8.40 21.02 -3.29
CA LEU A 61 -9.53 21.01 -4.21
C LEU A 61 -10.72 20.22 -3.65
N GLU A 62 -10.42 19.15 -2.84
CA GLU A 62 -11.47 18.25 -2.37
C GLU A 62 -11.07 17.44 -1.13
N ARG A 63 -12.05 16.74 -0.60
CA ARG A 63 -11.89 15.62 0.34
C ARG A 63 -12.44 14.38 -0.34
N ARG A 64 -11.64 13.35 -0.37
CA ARG A 64 -11.98 12.05 -0.95
C ARG A 64 -11.99 10.98 0.13
N PHE A 65 -13.04 10.18 0.12
CA PHE A 65 -13.19 9.02 0.97
C PHE A 65 -13.33 7.79 0.07
N GLU A 66 -12.60 6.75 0.39
CA GLU A 66 -12.75 5.42 -0.17
C GLU A 66 -13.20 4.49 0.96
N THR A 67 -14.51 4.39 1.15
CA THR A 67 -15.03 3.64 2.30
C THR A 67 -16.46 3.14 2.04
N PRO A 68 -16.72 1.81 2.15
CA PRO A 68 -15.75 0.74 2.36
C PRO A 68 -14.83 0.52 1.14
N ARG A 69 -13.58 0.12 1.37
CA ARG A 69 -12.67 -0.43 0.39
C ARG A 69 -12.46 -1.89 0.73
N LEU A 70 -12.84 -2.77 -0.16
CA LEU A 70 -12.67 -4.20 -0.04
C LEU A 70 -11.52 -4.64 -0.95
N ASP A 71 -10.52 -5.29 -0.37
CA ASP A 71 -9.39 -5.88 -1.07
C ASP A 71 -9.27 -7.35 -0.65
N VAL A 72 -9.35 -8.26 -1.62
CA VAL A 72 -9.38 -9.70 -1.40
C VAL A 72 -8.21 -10.33 -2.14
N ASN A 73 -7.39 -11.04 -1.41
CA ASN A 73 -6.21 -11.71 -1.92
C ASN A 73 -6.32 -13.22 -1.63
N TYR A 74 -5.94 -14.04 -2.60
CA TYR A 74 -5.96 -15.50 -2.49
C TYR A 74 -4.62 -16.11 -2.90
N GLY A 75 -4.04 -16.93 -2.04
CA GLY A 75 -2.78 -17.61 -2.29
C GLY A 75 -2.95 -18.90 -3.09
N VAL A 76 -2.35 -18.96 -4.28
CA VAL A 76 -2.28 -20.17 -5.12
C VAL A 76 -0.88 -20.77 -5.01
N GLY A 77 -0.79 -21.88 -4.29
CA GLY A 77 0.51 -22.44 -3.94
C GLY A 77 1.32 -21.46 -3.07
N ARG A 78 2.64 -21.56 -3.12
CA ARG A 78 3.53 -20.77 -2.26
C ARG A 78 4.06 -19.48 -2.92
N ARG A 79 3.66 -19.19 -4.17
CA ARG A 79 4.33 -18.18 -5.00
C ARG A 79 3.39 -17.27 -5.78
N ILE A 80 2.10 -17.56 -5.79
CA ILE A 80 1.12 -16.83 -6.59
C ILE A 80 0.05 -16.28 -5.66
N GLN A 81 -0.33 -15.03 -5.88
CA GLN A 81 -1.47 -14.36 -5.27
C GLN A 81 -2.39 -13.86 -6.37
N LEU A 82 -3.67 -14.07 -6.20
CA LEU A 82 -4.72 -13.44 -6.99
C LEU A 82 -5.33 -12.32 -6.17
N LYS A 83 -5.55 -11.14 -6.79
CA LYS A 83 -6.14 -9.96 -6.15
C LYS A 83 -7.42 -9.53 -6.85
N TYR A 84 -8.38 -9.09 -6.04
CA TYR A 84 -9.50 -8.26 -6.48
C TYR A 84 -9.77 -7.18 -5.45
N GLU A 85 -9.91 -5.93 -5.90
CA GLU A 85 -10.16 -4.77 -5.05
C GLU A 85 -11.25 -3.91 -5.65
N ILE A 86 -12.11 -3.34 -4.79
CA ILE A 86 -13.15 -2.37 -5.14
C ILE A 86 -13.40 -1.41 -3.97
N PRO A 87 -13.26 -0.08 -4.16
CA PRO A 87 -13.66 0.93 -3.20
C PRO A 87 -15.06 1.50 -3.50
N TRP A 88 -15.74 1.98 -2.48
CA TRP A 88 -16.82 2.95 -2.62
C TRP A 88 -16.26 4.34 -2.40
N LEU A 89 -16.45 5.22 -3.37
CA LEU A 89 -15.93 6.58 -3.36
C LEU A 89 -16.98 7.58 -2.90
N GLU A 90 -16.52 8.59 -2.15
CA GLU A 90 -17.25 9.82 -1.87
C GLU A 90 -16.29 11.00 -2.02
N VAL A 91 -16.62 11.93 -2.91
CA VAL A 91 -15.82 13.12 -3.20
C VAL A 91 -16.61 14.37 -2.83
N ARG A 92 -15.99 15.22 -1.99
CA ARG A 92 -16.56 16.45 -1.44
C ARG A 92 -15.74 17.68 -1.83
N PRO A 93 -15.98 18.28 -3.01
CA PRO A 93 -15.35 19.54 -3.38
C PRO A 93 -15.96 20.71 -2.58
N PRO A 94 -15.18 21.75 -2.21
CA PRO A 94 -15.71 22.91 -1.52
C PRO A 94 -16.77 23.64 -2.34
N GLY A 95 -17.94 23.91 -1.74
CA GLY A 95 -19.01 24.66 -2.38
C GLY A 95 -19.75 23.93 -3.49
N GLN A 96 -19.50 22.64 -3.68
CA GLN A 96 -20.19 21.82 -4.67
C GLN A 96 -20.90 20.63 -4.01
N PRO A 97 -21.90 20.02 -4.67
CA PRO A 97 -22.53 18.80 -4.18
C PRO A 97 -21.55 17.65 -4.01
N THR A 98 -21.74 16.86 -2.96
CA THR A 98 -21.03 15.60 -2.77
C THR A 98 -21.40 14.61 -3.88
N ARG A 99 -20.40 13.94 -4.42
CA ARG A 99 -20.57 12.88 -5.42
C ARG A 99 -20.15 11.55 -4.81
N SER A 100 -20.88 10.47 -5.09
CA SER A 100 -20.54 9.13 -4.60
C SER A 100 -20.89 8.04 -5.60
N GLY A 101 -20.18 6.92 -5.52
CA GLY A 101 -20.35 5.76 -6.40
C GLY A 101 -19.24 4.74 -6.22
N ALA A 102 -19.34 3.63 -6.96
CA ALA A 102 -18.26 2.64 -6.99
C ALA A 102 -17.01 3.27 -7.62
N GLY A 103 -15.84 3.00 -7.05
CA GLY A 103 -14.56 3.32 -7.66
C GLY A 103 -14.19 2.31 -8.75
N ASN A 104 -12.98 2.42 -9.27
CA ASN A 104 -12.45 1.43 -10.19
C ASN A 104 -12.18 0.11 -9.46
N SER A 105 -12.43 -1.00 -10.15
CA SER A 105 -11.99 -2.30 -9.69
C SER A 105 -10.56 -2.54 -10.13
N VAL A 106 -9.78 -3.19 -9.26
CA VAL A 106 -8.43 -3.67 -9.58
C VAL A 106 -8.40 -5.18 -9.49
N THR A 107 -7.85 -5.84 -10.49
CA THR A 107 -7.51 -7.27 -10.43
C THR A 107 -6.03 -7.45 -10.70
N GLY A 108 -5.40 -8.41 -10.04
CA GLY A 108 -3.97 -8.61 -10.17
C GLY A 108 -3.52 -10.04 -9.93
N VAL A 109 -2.34 -10.34 -10.44
CA VAL A 109 -1.66 -11.62 -10.22
C VAL A 109 -0.23 -11.34 -9.81
N LYS A 110 0.10 -11.58 -8.53
CA LYS A 110 1.47 -11.51 -8.04
C LYS A 110 2.14 -12.87 -8.23
N TRP A 111 3.37 -12.85 -8.74
CA TRP A 111 4.23 -14.02 -8.85
C TRP A 111 5.58 -13.76 -8.21
N ARG A 112 5.80 -14.39 -7.05
CA ARG A 112 7.08 -14.40 -6.37
C ARG A 112 7.97 -15.47 -6.99
N PHE A 113 8.84 -15.09 -7.92
CA PHE A 113 9.71 -16.03 -8.62
C PHE A 113 11.01 -16.31 -7.88
N LEU A 114 11.46 -15.41 -6.99
CA LEU A 114 12.65 -15.58 -6.15
C LEU A 114 12.29 -15.45 -4.66
N GLY A 115 12.97 -16.24 -3.85
CA GLY A 115 12.78 -16.27 -2.41
C GLY A 115 11.57 -17.11 -1.97
N ALA A 116 11.40 -17.18 -0.68
CA ALA A 116 10.24 -17.75 -0.01
C ALA A 116 9.99 -16.91 1.22
N GLU A 117 8.83 -17.04 1.80
CA GLU A 117 8.51 -16.40 3.07
C GLU A 117 9.65 -16.63 4.09
N GLY A 118 10.18 -15.52 4.64
CA GLY A 118 11.29 -15.49 5.58
C GLY A 118 12.66 -15.78 5.00
N LYS A 119 12.86 -15.62 3.74
CA LYS A 119 14.21 -15.52 3.18
C LYS A 119 14.64 -14.05 3.21
N ARG A 120 15.96 -13.84 3.35
CA ARG A 120 16.53 -12.48 3.38
C ARG A 120 16.29 -11.66 2.12
N VAL A 121 15.99 -12.32 1.02
CA VAL A 121 15.70 -11.69 -0.26
C VAL A 121 14.51 -12.41 -0.87
N ALA A 122 13.52 -11.63 -1.28
CA ALA A 122 12.41 -12.09 -2.12
C ALA A 122 12.22 -11.13 -3.29
N TRP A 123 11.67 -11.63 -4.41
CA TRP A 123 11.45 -10.83 -5.60
C TRP A 123 10.21 -11.32 -6.35
N SER A 124 9.35 -10.38 -6.74
CA SER A 124 8.10 -10.65 -7.45
C SER A 124 7.88 -9.70 -8.63
N VAL A 125 6.91 -10.07 -9.45
CA VAL A 125 6.22 -9.19 -10.38
C VAL A 125 4.72 -9.24 -10.08
N TYR A 126 4.03 -8.11 -10.24
CA TYR A 126 2.64 -7.99 -9.84
C TYR A 126 1.79 -7.22 -10.86
N PRO A 127 1.59 -7.73 -12.09
CA PRO A 127 0.67 -7.08 -13.03
C PRO A 127 -0.71 -6.91 -12.42
N GLN A 128 -1.22 -5.68 -12.52
CA GLN A 128 -2.53 -5.27 -12.00
C GLN A 128 -3.29 -4.52 -13.10
N LEU A 129 -4.53 -4.91 -13.35
CA LEU A 129 -5.44 -4.25 -14.26
C LEU A 129 -6.50 -3.50 -13.48
N GLU A 130 -6.53 -2.18 -13.63
CA GLU A 130 -7.58 -1.31 -13.14
C GLU A 130 -8.58 -1.04 -14.27
N PHE A 131 -9.88 -1.05 -13.95
CA PHE A 131 -10.94 -0.79 -14.92
C PHE A 131 -12.17 -0.16 -14.24
N ASN A 132 -12.95 0.57 -15.03
CA ASN A 132 -14.17 1.19 -14.54
C ASN A 132 -15.21 0.14 -14.13
N THR A 133 -15.61 0.14 -12.86
CA THR A 133 -16.63 -0.77 -12.31
C THR A 133 -18.03 -0.38 -12.77
N ASP A 134 -18.32 0.93 -12.77
CA ASP A 134 -19.60 1.51 -13.17
C ASP A 134 -19.35 2.78 -14.00
N HIS A 135 -19.87 2.80 -15.24
CA HIS A 135 -19.77 3.96 -16.11
C HIS A 135 -20.40 5.23 -15.52
N ARG A 136 -21.41 5.09 -14.65
CA ARG A 136 -22.01 6.23 -13.93
C ARG A 136 -21.01 6.95 -13.04
N SER A 137 -19.97 6.26 -12.56
CA SER A 137 -18.91 6.87 -11.78
C SER A 137 -18.01 7.75 -12.64
N VAL A 138 -17.80 7.36 -13.90
CA VAL A 138 -17.13 8.20 -14.92
C VAL A 138 -17.97 9.44 -15.22
N ASP A 139 -19.27 9.27 -15.48
CA ASP A 139 -20.20 10.38 -15.77
C ASP A 139 -20.27 11.41 -14.62
N LYS A 140 -20.11 10.93 -13.38
CA LYS A 140 -20.04 11.79 -12.19
C LYS A 140 -18.65 12.42 -11.96
N GLY A 141 -17.63 12.06 -12.75
CA GLY A 141 -16.25 12.48 -12.54
C GLY A 141 -15.68 11.99 -11.22
N LEU A 142 -16.04 10.80 -10.77
CA LEU A 142 -15.46 10.12 -9.61
C LEU A 142 -14.20 9.36 -9.98
N VAL A 143 -14.12 8.85 -11.20
CA VAL A 143 -13.02 8.09 -11.77
C VAL A 143 -12.78 8.53 -13.21
N GLU A 144 -11.56 8.38 -13.69
CA GLU A 144 -11.21 8.61 -15.10
C GLU A 144 -11.73 7.46 -15.97
N PRO A 145 -12.09 7.72 -17.24
CA PRO A 145 -12.53 6.67 -18.16
C PRO A 145 -11.35 5.80 -18.61
N GLY A 146 -11.64 4.53 -18.89
CA GLY A 146 -10.68 3.61 -19.49
C GLY A 146 -10.06 2.64 -18.48
N ARG A 147 -8.96 2.04 -18.90
CA ARG A 147 -8.23 1.03 -18.15
C ARG A 147 -6.81 1.47 -17.90
N GLN A 148 -6.23 0.93 -16.84
CA GLN A 148 -4.80 1.11 -16.55
C GLN A 148 -4.19 -0.26 -16.27
N LEU A 149 -2.99 -0.49 -16.80
CA LEU A 149 -2.21 -1.69 -16.54
C LEU A 149 -0.93 -1.30 -15.83
N LEU A 150 -0.86 -1.59 -14.54
CA LEU A 150 0.33 -1.41 -13.73
C LEU A 150 1.18 -2.69 -13.78
N LEU A 151 2.46 -2.53 -14.06
CA LEU A 151 3.44 -3.60 -14.18
C LEU A 151 4.60 -3.37 -13.19
N PRO A 152 4.40 -3.60 -11.90
CA PRO A 152 5.43 -3.43 -10.90
C PRO A 152 6.31 -4.66 -10.76
N THR A 153 7.53 -4.42 -10.30
CA THR A 153 8.40 -5.42 -9.70
C THR A 153 8.74 -5.00 -8.29
N GLU A 154 8.74 -5.94 -7.38
CA GLU A 154 8.88 -5.72 -5.94
C GLU A 154 10.02 -6.56 -5.41
N ILE A 155 10.83 -5.99 -4.54
CA ILE A 155 11.95 -6.67 -3.89
C ILE A 155 11.93 -6.42 -2.39
N THR A 156 12.15 -7.48 -1.62
CA THR A 156 12.34 -7.42 -0.17
C THR A 156 13.77 -7.76 0.19
N LEU A 157 14.32 -6.98 1.12
CA LEU A 157 15.61 -7.22 1.77
C LEU A 157 15.41 -7.24 3.29
N GLU A 158 15.64 -8.39 3.92
CA GLU A 158 15.62 -8.50 5.39
C GLU A 158 17.02 -8.21 5.95
N VAL A 159 17.16 -7.15 6.74
CA VAL A 159 18.40 -6.73 7.39
C VAL A 159 18.19 -6.73 8.90
N ARG A 160 18.71 -7.75 9.59
CA ARG A 160 18.51 -7.97 11.04
C ARG A 160 17.03 -8.16 11.38
N HIS A 161 16.38 -7.11 11.89
CA HIS A 161 14.97 -7.12 12.34
C HIS A 161 14.12 -6.10 11.57
N VAL A 162 14.69 -5.54 10.51
CA VAL A 162 14.02 -4.58 9.64
C VAL A 162 13.88 -5.22 8.27
N GLU A 163 12.70 -5.17 7.73
CA GLU A 163 12.41 -5.49 6.36
C GLU A 163 12.39 -4.19 5.54
N ILE A 164 13.05 -4.22 4.39
CA ILE A 164 13.10 -3.10 3.45
C ILE A 164 12.50 -3.60 2.15
N ASN A 165 11.41 -2.98 1.73
CA ASN A 165 10.74 -3.28 0.48
C ASN A 165 11.00 -2.18 -0.53
N GLY A 166 11.22 -2.55 -1.76
CA GLY A 166 11.37 -1.65 -2.89
C GLY A 166 10.44 -2.04 -4.01
N GLU A 167 9.80 -1.07 -4.62
CA GLU A 167 8.88 -1.24 -5.75
C GLU A 167 9.25 -0.28 -6.88
N VAL A 168 9.16 -0.75 -8.12
CA VAL A 168 9.17 0.09 -9.31
C VAL A 168 8.26 -0.53 -10.37
N GLY A 169 7.39 0.29 -10.98
CA GLY A 169 6.44 -0.18 -11.98
C GLY A 169 6.14 0.85 -13.06
N ARG A 170 5.78 0.35 -14.24
CA ARG A 170 5.23 1.15 -15.33
C ARG A 170 3.71 1.08 -15.27
N ASN A 171 3.05 2.23 -15.29
CA ASN A 171 1.61 2.33 -15.43
C ASN A 171 1.26 2.73 -16.87
N LEU A 172 0.58 1.84 -17.59
CA LEU A 172 0.11 2.07 -18.96
C LEU A 172 -1.36 2.49 -18.90
N VAL A 173 -1.69 3.66 -19.43
CA VAL A 173 -3.00 4.29 -19.31
C VAL A 173 -3.70 4.36 -20.66
N GLU A 174 -4.90 3.77 -20.79
CA GLU A 174 -5.63 3.69 -22.08
C GLU A 174 -5.98 5.08 -22.65
N HIS A 175 -6.40 6.02 -21.80
CA HIS A 175 -6.85 7.36 -22.22
C HIS A 175 -6.14 8.48 -21.44
N GLY A 176 -4.83 8.37 -21.32
CA GLY A 176 -4.04 9.37 -20.58
C GLY A 176 -2.54 9.17 -20.76
N PRO A 177 -1.72 10.00 -20.13
CA PRO A 177 -0.28 9.81 -20.14
C PRO A 177 0.09 8.60 -19.28
N ASP A 178 1.01 7.80 -19.80
CA ASP A 178 1.63 6.72 -19.04
C ASP A 178 2.42 7.27 -17.85
N GLY A 179 2.63 6.40 -16.85
CA GLY A 179 3.31 6.79 -15.64
C GLY A 179 4.33 5.78 -15.14
N TRP A 180 5.02 6.19 -14.09
CA TRP A 180 5.89 5.35 -13.27
C TRP A 180 5.44 5.42 -11.83
N VAL A 181 5.44 4.27 -11.16
CA VAL A 181 5.34 4.17 -9.70
C VAL A 181 6.67 3.67 -9.16
N TYR A 182 7.05 4.14 -7.98
CA TYR A 182 8.24 3.68 -7.28
C TYR A 182 8.07 3.93 -5.78
N GLY A 183 8.58 3.02 -4.98
CA GLY A 183 8.44 3.11 -3.55
C GLY A 183 9.57 2.42 -2.81
N ILE A 184 9.79 2.87 -1.60
CA ILE A 184 10.59 2.18 -0.61
C ILE A 184 9.85 2.21 0.71
N SER A 185 9.67 1.05 1.32
CA SER A 185 9.11 0.93 2.66
C SER A 185 10.07 0.24 3.61
N THR A 186 9.87 0.48 4.89
CA THR A 186 10.58 -0.21 5.97
C THR A 186 9.58 -0.68 7.01
N GLU A 187 9.76 -1.89 7.48
CA GLU A 187 8.89 -2.55 8.42
C GLU A 187 9.70 -3.12 9.57
N ALA A 188 9.22 -2.92 10.80
CA ALA A 188 9.90 -3.38 11.98
C ALA A 188 8.93 -3.88 13.05
N ASN A 189 9.13 -5.11 13.50
CA ASN A 189 8.38 -5.67 14.61
C ASN A 189 8.89 -5.13 15.95
N VAL A 190 8.13 -4.24 16.59
CA VAL A 190 8.44 -3.66 17.91
C VAL A 190 8.09 -4.65 19.01
N THR A 191 7.01 -5.41 18.82
CA THR A 191 6.58 -6.49 19.71
C THR A 191 6.13 -7.68 18.88
N ARG A 192 5.76 -8.80 19.54
CA ARG A 192 5.16 -9.95 18.84
C ARG A 192 3.82 -9.64 18.17
N ARG A 193 3.20 -8.50 18.48
CA ARG A 193 1.87 -8.11 17.99
C ARG A 193 1.83 -6.76 17.31
N LEU A 194 2.85 -5.92 17.49
CA LEU A 194 2.92 -4.57 16.92
C LEU A 194 4.08 -4.47 15.97
N GLU A 195 3.79 -4.08 14.76
CA GLU A 195 4.70 -3.73 13.69
C GLU A 195 4.55 -2.24 13.36
N LEU A 196 5.67 -1.56 13.17
CA LEU A 196 5.71 -0.18 12.71
C LEU A 196 6.21 -0.14 11.28
N LEU A 197 5.65 0.79 10.52
CA LEU A 197 5.81 0.91 9.08
C LEU A 197 6.15 2.36 8.72
N ALA A 198 7.00 2.54 7.73
CA ALA A 198 7.23 3.84 7.11
C ALA A 198 7.54 3.65 5.62
N GLU A 199 7.07 4.60 4.78
CA GLU A 199 7.36 4.57 3.35
C GLU A 199 7.61 5.95 2.77
N LEU A 200 8.36 5.95 1.68
CA LEU A 200 8.40 7.00 0.68
C LEU A 200 7.91 6.40 -0.64
N HIS A 201 6.72 6.82 -1.08
CA HIS A 201 6.12 6.39 -2.34
C HIS A 201 6.12 7.54 -3.33
N GLY A 202 6.29 7.23 -4.61
CA GLY A 202 6.29 8.22 -5.67
C GLY A 202 5.54 7.74 -6.90
N GLU A 203 4.79 8.66 -7.49
CA GLU A 203 4.16 8.49 -8.77
C GLU A 203 4.58 9.63 -9.71
N ARG A 204 4.75 9.31 -10.99
CA ARG A 204 5.04 10.30 -12.01
C ARG A 204 4.34 9.95 -13.31
N ARG A 205 3.40 10.76 -13.73
CA ARG A 205 2.83 10.72 -15.08
C ARG A 205 3.74 11.46 -16.06
N GLU A 206 3.73 11.07 -17.32
CA GLU A 206 4.48 11.77 -18.36
C GLU A 206 3.97 13.21 -18.45
N SER A 207 4.90 14.16 -18.53
CA SER A 207 4.64 15.61 -18.59
C SER A 207 4.11 16.25 -17.28
N GLU A 208 4.05 15.51 -16.18
CA GLU A 208 3.66 16.03 -14.87
C GLU A 208 4.83 15.98 -13.86
N PRO A 209 4.83 16.86 -12.85
CA PRO A 209 5.75 16.73 -11.72
C PRO A 209 5.50 15.41 -10.99
N ALA A 210 6.57 14.77 -10.51
CA ALA A 210 6.40 13.61 -9.65
C ALA A 210 5.65 13.97 -8.38
N GLU A 211 4.71 13.14 -7.94
CA GLU A 211 4.16 13.20 -6.60
C GLU A 211 5.00 12.29 -5.67
N LEU A 212 5.36 12.80 -4.49
CA LEU A 212 6.07 12.05 -3.46
C LEU A 212 5.27 12.09 -2.17
N ILE A 213 4.93 10.92 -1.65
CA ILE A 213 4.14 10.69 -0.44
C ILE A 213 5.03 10.06 0.63
N VAL A 214 4.94 10.57 1.84
CA VAL A 214 5.52 9.96 3.04
C VAL A 214 4.39 9.47 3.91
N ASN A 215 4.40 8.18 4.25
CA ASN A 215 3.48 7.55 5.19
C ASN A 215 4.24 6.95 6.37
N VAL A 216 3.57 6.94 7.51
CA VAL A 216 3.95 6.16 8.69
C VAL A 216 2.73 5.43 9.21
N GLY A 217 2.91 4.21 9.66
CA GLY A 217 1.78 3.38 10.07
C GLY A 217 2.15 2.26 11.00
N GLY A 218 1.22 1.37 11.21
CA GLY A 218 1.44 0.17 11.99
C GLY A 218 0.34 -0.85 11.80
N ARG A 219 0.70 -2.10 12.09
CA ARG A 219 -0.18 -3.27 12.14
C ARG A 219 -0.19 -3.82 13.54
N GLN A 220 -1.39 -3.94 14.12
CA GLN A 220 -1.59 -4.54 15.44
C GLN A 220 -2.34 -5.86 15.30
N LYS A 221 -1.69 -6.97 15.60
CA LYS A 221 -2.32 -8.28 15.65
C LYS A 221 -3.27 -8.34 16.84
N LEU A 222 -4.58 -8.35 16.57
CA LEU A 222 -5.64 -8.49 17.60
C LEU A 222 -5.82 -9.96 17.98
N THR A 223 -5.86 -10.83 16.96
CA THR A 223 -5.91 -12.28 17.09
C THR A 223 -4.92 -12.93 16.12
N HIS A 224 -4.93 -14.25 16.02
CA HIS A 224 -4.14 -14.97 14.99
C HIS A 224 -4.62 -14.69 13.55
N GLN A 225 -5.86 -14.27 13.39
CA GLN A 225 -6.51 -14.08 12.08
C GLN A 225 -6.85 -12.61 11.80
N LEU A 226 -6.93 -11.77 12.84
CA LEU A 226 -7.40 -10.39 12.72
C LEU A 226 -6.30 -9.41 13.08
N ILE A 227 -6.03 -8.49 12.16
CA ILE A 227 -5.02 -7.43 12.28
C ILE A 227 -5.70 -6.08 12.07
N LEU A 228 -5.46 -5.14 12.98
CA LEU A 228 -5.82 -3.73 12.83
C LEU A 228 -4.67 -3.01 12.13
N MET A 229 -4.99 -2.22 11.12
CA MET A 229 -4.04 -1.48 10.31
C MET A 229 -4.37 0.01 10.34
N LEU A 230 -3.37 0.84 10.60
CA LEU A 230 -3.51 2.30 10.60
C LEU A 230 -2.31 2.93 9.92
N ALA A 231 -2.54 3.97 9.11
CA ALA A 231 -1.47 4.81 8.58
C ALA A 231 -1.90 6.27 8.47
N LEU A 232 -0.90 7.13 8.51
CA LEU A 232 -1.00 8.58 8.36
C LEU A 232 0.09 9.04 7.41
N GLY A 233 -0.27 9.86 6.43
CA GLY A 233 0.69 10.39 5.48
C GLY A 233 0.31 11.72 4.86
N ARG A 234 1.20 12.17 4.00
CA ARG A 234 1.02 13.35 3.17
C ARG A 234 1.98 13.37 1.98
N ALA A 235 1.61 14.06 0.91
CA ALA A 235 2.58 14.37 -0.12
C ALA A 235 3.54 15.49 0.33
N VAL A 236 4.81 15.27 0.08
CA VAL A 236 5.90 16.24 0.31
C VAL A 236 6.31 16.96 -0.96
N HIS A 237 6.02 16.37 -2.12
CA HIS A 237 6.21 16.95 -3.46
C HIS A 237 4.98 16.64 -4.34
N GLY A 238 4.76 17.41 -5.40
CA GLY A 238 3.66 17.25 -6.36
C GLY A 238 2.99 18.56 -6.70
N VAL A 239 1.94 18.53 -7.53
CA VAL A 239 1.15 19.70 -7.92
C VAL A 239 0.53 20.34 -6.67
N PRO A 240 0.77 21.64 -6.36
CA PRO A 240 0.49 22.22 -5.05
C PRO A 240 -0.96 22.13 -4.57
N ASP A 241 -1.93 22.13 -5.49
CA ASP A 241 -3.35 22.12 -5.14
C ASP A 241 -3.96 20.70 -5.14
N GLU A 242 -3.41 19.79 -5.93
CA GLU A 242 -3.88 18.41 -6.10
C GLU A 242 -3.24 17.45 -5.10
N ARG A 243 -1.97 17.68 -4.74
CA ARG A 243 -1.22 16.77 -3.86
C ARG A 243 -1.90 16.56 -2.50
N PRO A 244 -1.97 15.35 -2.01
CA PRO A 244 -2.50 15.03 -0.69
C PRO A 244 -1.76 15.76 0.44
N ARG A 245 -2.49 16.54 1.21
CA ARG A 245 -2.00 17.22 2.42
C ARG A 245 -2.16 16.37 3.65
N LEU A 246 -3.10 15.45 3.59
CA LEU A 246 -3.41 14.49 4.62
C LEU A 246 -3.95 13.22 3.95
N LEU A 247 -3.33 12.11 4.28
CA LEU A 247 -3.78 10.76 3.98
C LEU A 247 -3.99 10.03 5.29
N LEU A 248 -5.11 9.36 5.44
CA LEU A 248 -5.41 8.49 6.58
C LEU A 248 -5.92 7.16 6.06
N TYR A 249 -5.33 6.09 6.55
CA TYR A 249 -5.80 4.74 6.32
C TYR A 249 -6.20 4.10 7.64
N ALA A 250 -7.34 3.41 7.66
CA ALA A 250 -7.76 2.58 8.77
C ALA A 250 -8.43 1.32 8.21
N GLY A 251 -7.99 0.14 8.63
CA GLY A 251 -8.49 -1.11 8.11
C GLY A 251 -8.36 -2.29 9.06
N LEU A 252 -9.10 -3.33 8.73
CA LEU A 252 -9.02 -4.65 9.36
C LEU A 252 -8.64 -5.67 8.29
N GLN A 253 -7.57 -6.42 8.55
CA GLN A 253 -7.16 -7.56 7.73
C GLN A 253 -7.60 -8.84 8.41
N LEU A 254 -8.26 -9.71 7.64
CA LEU A 254 -8.71 -11.03 8.07
C LEU A 254 -7.98 -12.10 7.26
N ASN A 255 -7.21 -12.95 7.93
CA ASN A 255 -6.49 -14.07 7.35
C ASN A 255 -7.26 -15.37 7.60
N LEU A 256 -7.80 -15.99 6.55
CA LEU A 256 -8.61 -17.20 6.65
C LEU A 256 -7.99 -18.36 5.88
N PRO A 257 -8.02 -19.60 6.42
CA PRO A 257 -7.69 -20.77 5.63
C PRO A 257 -8.74 -20.98 4.53
N GLY A 258 -8.31 -21.34 3.33
CA GLY A 258 -9.22 -21.68 2.23
C GLY A 258 -10.01 -22.95 2.48
N PHE A 259 -11.16 -23.05 1.82
CA PHE A 259 -12.04 -24.22 1.92
C PHE A 259 -11.47 -25.48 1.24
N TYR A 260 -10.49 -25.31 0.34
CA TYR A 260 -9.81 -26.40 -0.36
C TYR A 260 -8.39 -26.53 0.17
N ARG A 261 -8.13 -27.54 0.99
CA ARG A 261 -6.79 -28.10 1.10
C ARG A 261 -6.54 -28.83 -0.22
N PHE A 262 -5.62 -28.33 -1.02
CA PHE A 262 -4.96 -29.17 -2.02
C PHE A 262 -4.09 -30.15 -1.21
N ASP A 263 -4.66 -31.27 -0.81
CA ASP A 263 -3.89 -32.37 -0.28
C ASP A 263 -2.94 -32.80 -1.40
N HIS A 264 -1.67 -32.48 -1.23
CA HIS A 264 -0.64 -33.06 -2.07
C HIS A 264 -0.70 -34.58 -1.87
N PRO A 265 -0.77 -35.41 -2.92
CA PRO A 265 -0.77 -36.85 -2.83
C PRO A 265 0.55 -37.45 -2.32
N ASP A 266 1.52 -36.64 -1.93
CA ASP A 266 2.80 -37.09 -1.39
C ASP A 266 2.76 -37.10 0.14
N GLY A 267 1.95 -38.01 0.66
CA GLY A 267 2.13 -38.55 2.00
C GLY A 267 3.43 -39.35 2.10
N ARG A 268 4.55 -38.66 2.41
CA ARG A 268 5.71 -39.24 3.10
C ARG A 268 6.47 -38.12 3.81
#